data_f40902b93ebcacfe6cab1c0504343596
#
_entry.id   f40902b93ebcacfe6cab1c0504343596
#
_cell.length_a   1.000
_cell.length_b   1.000
_cell.length_c   1.000
_cell.angle_alpha   90.00
_cell.angle_beta   90.00
_cell.angle_gamma   90.00
#
_symmetry.space_group_name_H-M   'P 1'
#
loop_
_entity.id
_entity.type
_entity.pdbx_description
1 polymer ?
#
loop_
_entity_poly.entity_id
_entity_poly.type
_entity_poly.pdbx_seq_one_letter_code
_entity_poly.pdbx_strand_id
1 'polypeptide(L)'
;MKTRLIVLILLVGIALGVVGTIFAPDVAGPFLHEAFGVKKAETIEGEVVRKLREDERLLLTVQTSQGSVLATFKKKVAEIDLLVQQGDIVTLGLSRYAPFVDEPAIQRVRKQEPTPRPKASTLPSSPGKEAL
;
A
#
# COMPACT_ATOMS: atom_id res chain seq x y z
N MET A 1 43.42 -16.59 36.64
CA MET A 1 43.50 -15.41 35.76
C MET A 1 42.82 -15.61 34.40
N LYS A 2 42.92 -16.78 33.80
CA LYS A 2 42.25 -17.04 32.49
C LYS A 2 40.71 -16.94 32.53
N THR A 3 40.07 -17.41 33.60
CA THR A 3 38.60 -17.34 33.76
C THR A 3 38.09 -15.90 33.84
N ARG A 4 38.80 -15.03 34.52
CA ARG A 4 38.42 -13.62 34.65
C ARG A 4 38.49 -12.88 33.31
N LEU A 5 39.49 -13.22 32.50
CA LEU A 5 39.66 -12.66 31.17
C LEU A 5 38.51 -13.09 30.24
N ILE A 6 38.12 -14.34 30.28
CA ILE A 6 36.99 -14.91 29.49
C ILE A 6 35.69 -14.22 29.86
N VAL A 7 35.42 -14.05 31.15
CA VAL A 7 34.21 -13.36 31.64
C VAL A 7 34.20 -11.90 31.17
N LEU A 8 35.32 -11.24 31.18
CA LEU A 8 35.42 -9.84 30.76
C LEU A 8 35.17 -9.70 29.27
N ILE A 9 35.71 -10.59 28.43
CA ILE A 9 35.48 -10.61 26.98
C ILE A 9 34.00 -10.88 26.69
N LEU A 10 33.37 -11.80 27.41
CA LEU A 10 31.98 -12.15 27.25
C LEU A 10 31.06 -10.97 27.62
N LEU A 11 31.36 -10.24 28.71
CA LEU A 11 30.61 -9.06 29.09
C LEU A 11 30.74 -7.92 28.07
N VAL A 12 31.93 -7.70 27.53
CA VAL A 12 32.13 -6.71 26.47
C VAL A 12 31.36 -7.09 25.21
N GLY A 13 31.37 -8.38 24.84
CA GLY A 13 30.61 -8.86 23.68
C GLY A 13 29.09 -8.66 23.82
N ILE A 14 28.54 -8.93 25.00
CA ILE A 14 27.11 -8.70 25.28
C ILE A 14 26.79 -7.21 25.25
N ALA A 15 27.62 -6.36 25.84
CA ALA A 15 27.42 -4.91 25.83
C ALA A 15 27.44 -4.33 24.42
N LEU A 16 28.37 -4.75 23.59
CA LEU A 16 28.44 -4.34 22.18
C LEU A 16 27.25 -4.89 21.37
N GLY A 17 26.81 -6.10 21.66
CA GLY A 17 25.64 -6.71 21.01
C GLY A 17 24.34 -5.95 21.31
N VAL A 18 24.13 -5.54 22.55
CA VAL A 18 22.93 -4.79 22.95
C VAL A 18 22.93 -3.38 22.33
N VAL A 19 24.05 -2.70 22.35
CA VAL A 19 24.19 -1.38 21.72
C VAL A 19 23.95 -1.48 20.21
N GLY A 20 24.50 -2.50 19.56
CA GLY A 20 24.28 -2.75 18.15
C GLY A 20 22.81 -2.98 17.79
N THR A 21 22.05 -3.66 18.64
CA THR A 21 20.62 -3.94 18.38
C THR A 21 19.74 -2.69 18.50
N ILE A 22 20.09 -1.76 19.37
CA ILE A 22 19.31 -0.53 19.58
C ILE A 22 19.55 0.48 18.46
N PHE A 23 20.77 0.57 17.94
CA PHE A 23 21.14 1.53 16.90
C PHE A 23 21.05 0.97 15.46
N ALA A 24 20.98 -0.34 15.30
CA ALA A 24 21.01 -0.99 14.00
C ALA A 24 19.80 -0.73 13.08
N PRO A 25 18.55 -0.56 13.57
CA PRO A 25 17.41 -0.40 12.66
C PRO A 25 17.50 0.87 11.81
N ASP A 26 18.09 1.94 12.31
CA ASP A 26 18.17 3.19 11.56
C ASP A 26 19.35 3.26 10.59
N VAL A 27 20.42 2.52 10.87
CA VAL A 27 21.66 2.58 10.07
C VAL A 27 21.75 1.44 9.05
N ALA A 28 21.25 0.27 9.40
CA ALA A 28 21.33 -0.91 8.53
C ALA A 28 20.26 -0.93 7.42
N GLY A 29 19.13 -0.27 7.62
CA GLY A 29 18.03 -0.24 6.67
C GLY A 29 18.41 0.22 5.26
N PRO A 30 19.05 1.39 5.07
CA PRO A 30 19.41 1.87 3.75
C PRO A 30 20.50 1.03 3.06
N PHE A 31 21.45 0.51 3.81
CA PHE A 31 22.54 -0.28 3.24
C PHE A 31 22.14 -1.69 2.80
N LEU A 32 21.21 -2.31 3.51
CA LEU A 32 20.70 -3.64 3.13
C LEU A 32 19.87 -3.61 1.85
N HIS A 33 19.14 -2.54 1.63
CA HIS A 33 18.36 -2.36 0.40
C HIS A 33 19.25 -2.23 -0.84
N GLU A 34 20.40 -1.59 -0.69
CA GLU A 34 21.35 -1.40 -1.78
C GLU A 34 22.20 -2.66 -2.04
N ALA A 35 22.61 -3.37 -0.97
CA ALA A 35 23.44 -4.56 -1.06
C ALA A 35 22.71 -5.77 -1.66
N PHE A 36 21.41 -5.90 -1.46
CA PHE A 36 20.61 -7.02 -2.00
C PHE A 36 19.97 -6.74 -3.35
N GLY A 37 20.28 -5.62 -3.98
CA GLY A 37 19.77 -5.27 -5.32
C GLY A 37 18.24 -5.18 -5.36
N VAL A 38 17.59 -4.97 -4.24
CA VAL A 38 16.17 -4.65 -4.18
C VAL A 38 16.01 -3.29 -4.85
N LYS A 39 15.66 -3.32 -6.12
CA LYS A 39 15.28 -2.11 -6.83
C LYS A 39 14.23 -1.42 -5.98
N LYS A 40 14.48 -0.18 -5.65
CA LYS A 40 13.57 0.67 -4.89
C LYS A 40 12.22 0.65 -5.62
N ALA A 41 11.28 -0.13 -5.11
CA ALA A 41 9.95 -0.19 -5.69
C ALA A 41 9.31 1.16 -5.48
N GLU A 42 8.98 1.82 -6.56
CA GLU A 42 8.23 3.06 -6.52
C GLU A 42 6.81 2.73 -6.07
N THR A 43 6.40 3.32 -4.98
CA THR A 43 5.09 3.09 -4.40
C THR A 43 4.14 4.17 -4.91
N ILE A 44 3.05 3.75 -5.54
CA ILE A 44 2.02 4.65 -6.06
C ILE A 44 0.71 4.37 -5.36
N GLU A 45 0.09 5.41 -4.86
CA GLU A 45 -1.25 5.35 -4.25
C GLU A 45 -2.27 5.93 -5.23
N GLY A 46 -3.40 5.25 -5.38
CA GLY A 46 -4.47 5.69 -6.25
C GLY A 46 -5.81 5.06 -5.90
N GLU A 47 -6.86 5.64 -6.44
CA GLU A 47 -8.23 5.17 -6.29
C GLU A 47 -8.61 4.21 -7.42
N VAL A 48 -9.24 3.10 -7.08
CA VAL A 48 -9.78 2.15 -8.06
C VAL A 48 -11.06 2.71 -8.66
N VAL A 49 -10.96 3.23 -9.87
CA VAL A 49 -12.11 3.82 -10.58
C VAL A 49 -12.89 2.79 -11.38
N ARG A 50 -12.24 1.70 -11.75
CA ARG A 50 -12.88 0.62 -12.50
C ARG A 50 -12.27 -0.73 -12.16
N LYS A 51 -13.12 -1.71 -12.00
CA LYS A 51 -12.73 -3.12 -11.83
C LYS A 51 -13.44 -3.96 -12.88
N LEU A 52 -12.69 -4.71 -13.67
CA LEU A 52 -13.20 -5.62 -14.66
C LEU A 52 -12.60 -7.00 -14.44
N ARG A 53 -13.45 -7.99 -14.19
CA ARG A 53 -13.04 -9.38 -14.09
C ARG A 53 -13.31 -10.09 -15.40
N GLU A 54 -12.26 -10.64 -15.97
CA GLU A 54 -12.33 -11.63 -17.04
C GLU A 54 -12.05 -13.02 -16.47
N ASP A 55 -12.32 -14.08 -17.20
CA ASP A 55 -12.26 -15.46 -16.69
C ASP A 55 -10.94 -15.81 -15.98
N GLU A 56 -9.81 -15.37 -16.50
CA GLU A 56 -8.47 -15.69 -15.98
C GLU A 56 -7.67 -14.48 -15.53
N ARG A 57 -8.23 -13.28 -15.61
CA ARG A 57 -7.53 -12.04 -15.24
C ARG A 57 -8.45 -11.00 -14.63
N LEU A 58 -7.86 -10.18 -13.81
CA LEU A 58 -8.52 -9.04 -13.20
C LEU A 58 -7.83 -7.77 -13.67
N LEU A 59 -8.62 -6.85 -14.21
CA LEU A 59 -8.17 -5.55 -14.67
C LEU A 59 -8.64 -4.49 -13.68
N LEU A 60 -7.71 -3.77 -13.09
CA LEU A 60 -7.99 -2.63 -12.21
C LEU A 60 -7.50 -1.35 -12.86
N THR A 61 -8.40 -0.40 -13.04
CA THR A 61 -8.02 0.96 -13.43
C THR A 61 -7.87 1.79 -12.16
N VAL A 62 -6.66 2.23 -11.90
CA VAL A 62 -6.32 3.01 -10.71
C VAL A 62 -5.98 4.44 -11.15
N GLN A 63 -6.69 5.39 -10.59
CA GLN A 63 -6.42 6.81 -10.81
C GLN A 63 -5.42 7.30 -9.78
N THR A 64 -4.25 7.72 -10.23
CA THR A 64 -3.17 8.24 -9.40
C THR A 64 -2.96 9.73 -9.65
N SER A 65 -2.13 10.36 -8.83
CA SER A 65 -1.72 11.76 -9.03
C SER A 65 -0.94 11.98 -10.33
N GLN A 66 -0.32 10.93 -10.88
CA GLN A 66 0.44 10.98 -12.13
C GLN A 66 -0.38 10.59 -13.36
N GLY A 67 -1.58 10.07 -13.17
CA GLY A 67 -2.46 9.61 -14.23
C GLY A 67 -3.12 8.27 -13.94
N SER A 68 -3.83 7.73 -14.91
CA SER A 68 -4.49 6.42 -14.79
C SER A 68 -3.51 5.30 -15.08
N VAL A 69 -3.52 4.29 -14.23
CA VAL A 69 -2.74 3.06 -14.38
C VAL A 69 -3.69 1.88 -14.55
N LEU A 70 -3.49 1.08 -15.57
CA LEU A 70 -4.19 -0.18 -15.76
C LEU A 70 -3.33 -1.32 -15.23
N ALA A 71 -3.75 -1.89 -14.11
CA ALA A 71 -3.09 -3.02 -13.49
C ALA A 71 -3.80 -4.33 -13.89
N THR A 72 -3.03 -5.27 -14.40
CA THR A 72 -3.53 -6.60 -14.81
C THR A 72 -3.03 -7.65 -13.84
N PHE A 73 -3.93 -8.42 -13.27
CA PHE A 73 -3.62 -9.53 -12.36
C PHE A 73 -4.04 -10.85 -13.00
N LYS A 74 -3.14 -11.80 -13.05
CA LYS A 74 -3.38 -13.17 -13.57
C LYS A 74 -3.32 -14.21 -12.47
N LYS A 75 -2.60 -13.92 -11.40
CA LYS A 75 -2.48 -14.75 -10.22
C LYS A 75 -3.36 -14.22 -9.10
N LYS A 76 -3.88 -15.13 -8.28
CA LYS A 76 -4.72 -14.79 -7.12
C LYS A 76 -5.91 -13.87 -7.46
N VAL A 77 -6.46 -14.03 -8.65
CA VAL A 77 -7.54 -13.19 -9.17
C VAL A 77 -8.74 -13.17 -8.22
N ALA A 78 -9.16 -14.33 -7.70
CA ALA A 78 -10.29 -14.43 -6.79
C ALA A 78 -10.03 -13.71 -5.45
N GLU A 79 -8.82 -13.81 -4.90
CA GLU A 79 -8.44 -13.14 -3.66
C GLU A 79 -8.42 -11.62 -3.83
N ILE A 80 -7.81 -11.15 -4.90
CA ILE A 80 -7.72 -9.71 -5.20
C ILE A 80 -9.11 -9.13 -5.50
N ASP A 81 -9.93 -9.87 -6.21
CA ASP A 81 -11.30 -9.46 -6.53
C ASP A 81 -12.16 -9.27 -5.27
N LEU A 82 -11.95 -10.09 -4.26
CA LEU A 82 -12.62 -9.97 -2.96
C LEU A 82 -12.04 -8.83 -2.10
N LEU A 83 -10.73 -8.62 -2.15
CA LEU A 83 -10.06 -7.63 -1.32
C LEU A 83 -10.22 -6.20 -1.83
N VAL A 84 -10.23 -6.02 -3.15
CA VAL A 84 -10.26 -4.72 -3.80
C VAL A 84 -11.61 -4.48 -4.45
N GLN A 85 -12.25 -3.38 -4.13
CA GLN A 85 -13.50 -2.95 -4.72
C GLN A 85 -13.34 -1.60 -5.41
N GLN A 86 -14.27 -1.30 -6.30
CA GLN A 86 -14.32 0.02 -6.91
C GLN A 86 -14.53 1.09 -5.85
N GLY A 87 -13.74 2.15 -5.91
CA GLY A 87 -13.71 3.23 -4.91
C GLY A 87 -12.68 3.06 -3.81
N ASP A 88 -12.04 1.89 -3.69
CA ASP A 88 -10.99 1.67 -2.70
C ASP A 88 -9.69 2.38 -3.10
N ILE A 89 -8.93 2.81 -2.12
CA ILE A 89 -7.59 3.35 -2.33
C ILE A 89 -6.59 2.21 -2.18
N VAL A 90 -5.80 1.99 -3.23
CA VAL A 90 -4.78 0.95 -3.27
C VAL A 90 -3.40 1.56 -3.39
N THR A 91 -2.44 0.96 -2.68
CA THR A 91 -1.03 1.28 -2.80
C THR A 91 -0.35 0.17 -3.57
N LEU A 92 0.16 0.50 -4.73
CA LEU A 92 0.84 -0.43 -5.63
C LEU A 92 2.35 -0.23 -5.57
N GLY A 93 3.09 -1.33 -5.47
CA GLY A 93 4.53 -1.33 -5.64
C GLY A 93 4.89 -1.58 -7.10
N LEU A 94 5.50 -0.59 -7.74
CA LEU A 94 5.91 -0.66 -9.13
C LEU A 94 7.43 -0.59 -9.23
N SER A 95 8.01 -1.35 -10.14
CA SER A 95 9.44 -1.20 -10.46
C SER A 95 9.71 0.10 -11.21
N ARG A 96 8.74 0.59 -11.93
CA ARG A 96 8.76 1.85 -12.69
C ARG A 96 7.32 2.27 -12.97
N TYR A 97 7.07 3.57 -12.96
CA TYR A 97 5.77 4.09 -13.39
C TYR A 97 5.53 3.75 -14.87
N ALA A 98 4.43 3.10 -15.11
CA ALA A 98 3.95 2.82 -16.45
C ALA A 98 2.42 2.86 -16.47
N PRO A 99 1.79 3.29 -17.56
CA PRO A 99 0.33 3.31 -17.68
C PRO A 99 -0.28 1.91 -17.70
N PHE A 100 0.50 0.90 -18.09
CA PHE A 100 0.11 -0.51 -18.08
C PHE A 100 1.09 -1.30 -17.24
N VAL A 101 0.59 -2.00 -16.24
CA VAL A 101 1.41 -2.78 -15.30
C VAL A 101 0.84 -4.18 -15.18
N ASP A 102 1.70 -5.17 -15.38
CA ASP A 102 1.37 -6.58 -15.16
C ASP A 102 1.75 -7.00 -13.75
N GLU A 103 0.80 -7.56 -13.04
CA GLU A 103 0.96 -8.13 -11.69
C GLU A 103 1.72 -7.23 -10.70
N PRO A 104 1.30 -5.96 -10.51
CA PRO A 104 1.94 -5.11 -9.52
C PRO A 104 1.68 -5.64 -8.11
N ALA A 105 2.63 -5.42 -7.21
CA ALA A 105 2.46 -5.80 -5.82
C ALA A 105 1.46 -4.86 -5.14
N ILE A 106 0.40 -5.40 -4.58
CA ILE A 106 -0.53 -4.65 -3.74
C ILE A 106 0.05 -4.60 -2.33
N GLN A 107 0.49 -3.43 -1.89
CA GLN A 107 1.07 -3.25 -0.57
C GLN A 107 0.02 -2.92 0.49
N ARG A 108 -0.98 -2.16 0.11
CA ARG A 108 -2.04 -1.72 1.02
C ARG A 108 -3.35 -1.50 0.27
N VAL A 109 -4.43 -1.85 0.91
CA VAL A 109 -5.79 -1.52 0.47
C VAL A 109 -6.47 -0.78 1.60
N ARG A 110 -6.93 0.43 1.32
CA ARG A 110 -7.71 1.24 2.25
C ARG A 110 -9.15 1.30 1.73
N LYS A 111 -10.06 0.80 2.52
CA LYS A 111 -11.47 0.96 2.24
C LYS A 111 -11.86 2.42 2.40
N GLN A 112 -12.44 3.01 1.37
CA GLN A 112 -13.13 4.27 1.57
C GLN A 112 -14.41 3.98 2.33
N GLU A 113 -14.54 4.56 3.52
CA GLU A 113 -15.86 4.66 4.13
C GLU A 113 -16.76 5.42 3.16
N PRO A 114 -17.95 4.91 2.88
CA PRO A 114 -18.91 5.68 2.11
C PRO A 114 -19.09 7.01 2.84
N THR A 115 -18.62 8.07 2.21
CA THR A 115 -18.91 9.42 2.68
C THR A 115 -20.41 9.47 2.92
N PRO A 116 -20.89 9.74 4.14
CA PRO A 116 -22.31 9.80 4.38
C PRO A 116 -22.85 10.77 3.33
N ARG A 117 -23.61 10.23 2.41
CA ARG A 117 -24.27 11.03 1.38
C ARG A 117 -24.95 12.16 2.15
N PRO A 118 -24.60 13.42 1.90
CA PRO A 118 -25.29 14.50 2.60
C PRO A 118 -26.77 14.20 2.40
N LYS A 119 -27.45 14.00 3.50
CA LYS A 119 -28.91 13.80 3.46
C LYS A 119 -29.40 14.90 2.54
N ALA A 120 -29.94 14.49 1.41
CA ALA A 120 -30.55 15.44 0.51
C ALA A 120 -31.41 16.29 1.41
N SER A 121 -30.96 17.51 1.62
CA SER A 121 -31.74 18.48 2.36
C SER A 121 -33.09 18.43 1.68
N THR A 122 -34.06 18.01 2.42
CA THR A 122 -35.44 17.99 1.98
C THR A 122 -35.65 19.34 1.32
N LEU A 123 -35.72 19.35 0.02
CA LEU A 123 -36.13 20.56 -0.69
C LEU A 123 -37.42 20.99 0.00
N PRO A 124 -37.48 22.15 0.57
CA PRO A 124 -38.76 22.62 1.07
C PRO A 124 -39.71 22.52 -0.12
N SER A 125 -40.69 21.65 0.03
CA SER A 125 -41.75 21.58 -0.94
C SER A 125 -42.23 23.00 -1.09
N SER A 126 -41.96 23.57 -2.23
CA SER A 126 -42.51 24.87 -2.60
C SER A 126 -44.00 24.80 -2.28
N PRO A 127 -44.52 25.61 -1.39
CA PRO A 127 -45.95 25.64 -1.19
C PRO A 127 -46.57 25.95 -2.56
N GLY A 128 -47.36 25.02 -3.01
CA GLY A 128 -48.06 25.19 -4.25
C GLY A 128 -48.69 26.55 -4.25
N LYS A 129 -48.22 27.34 -5.16
CA LYS A 129 -48.84 28.63 -5.37
C LYS A 129 -50.24 28.36 -5.82
N GLU A 130 -51.18 28.46 -4.92
CA GLU A 130 -52.56 28.61 -5.33
C GLU A 130 -52.66 29.85 -6.20
N ALA A 131 -52.69 29.58 -7.49
CA ALA A 131 -53.09 30.62 -8.41
C ALA A 131 -54.61 30.75 -8.34
N LEU A 132 -55.03 31.82 -7.83
CA LEU A 132 -56.37 32.29 -8.06
C LEU A 132 -56.44 32.79 -9.51
#